data_fba7c1d326c7c4d4f96943e65f8b0d2b
#
_entry.id   fba7c1d326c7c4d4f96943e65f8b0d2b
#
_cell.length_a   1.000
_cell.length_b   1.000
_cell.length_c   1.000
_cell.angle_alpha   90.00
_cell.angle_beta   90.00
_cell.angle_gamma   90.00
#
_symmetry.space_group_name_H-M   'P 1'
#
loop_
_entity.id
_entity.type
_entity.pdbx_description
1 polymer ?
#
loop_
_entity_poly.entity_id
_entity_poly.type
_entity_poly.pdbx_seq_one_letter_code
_entity_poly.pdbx_strand_id
1 'polypeptide(L)'
;MISGSKIRLERWCRWLLGPLALALFASSAWAFDLPELMSLLAKQKNGEARFTEQRFVRGLEGPLDASGTLSFQAPDKLTRRTVSPRAETMTVDGNMLTLSRGGRTRTLTLDSMPELLGMVEAMRSTLNGNAQTLQRYFRSTLTGTSDKWALELVPIDDKLAAQVRSLRLNGKAGEVLGVEMEFIGGDRSVMVITPVRGAS
;
A
#
# COMPACT_ATOMS: atom_id res chain seq x y z
N MET A 1 -90.81 -37.50 -1.88
CA MET A 1 -91.01 -36.04 -1.89
C MET A 1 -89.90 -35.39 -1.13
N ILE A 2 -89.34 -34.37 -1.76
CA ILE A 2 -88.45 -33.36 -1.19
C ILE A 2 -86.98 -33.78 -1.22
N SER A 3 -86.27 -33.40 -2.19
CA SER A 3 -85.64 -32.16 -2.58
C SER A 3 -84.31 -31.90 -1.84
N GLY A 4 -83.35 -32.08 -2.59
CA GLY A 4 -81.97 -31.83 -2.54
C GLY A 4 -81.53 -30.37 -2.21
N SER A 5 -80.43 -30.27 -1.62
CA SER A 5 -79.61 -29.10 -1.82
C SER A 5 -78.11 -29.48 -1.78
N LYS A 6 -77.56 -29.49 -2.94
CA LYS A 6 -76.10 -29.57 -3.13
C LYS A 6 -75.47 -28.28 -2.68
N ILE A 7 -74.74 -28.29 -1.60
CA ILE A 7 -73.91 -27.17 -1.19
C ILE A 7 -72.54 -27.35 -1.88
N ARG A 8 -72.23 -26.41 -2.74
CA ARG A 8 -70.96 -26.27 -3.45
C ARG A 8 -69.87 -25.95 -2.46
N LEU A 9 -68.96 -26.86 -2.29
CA LEU A 9 -67.73 -26.69 -1.51
C LEU A 9 -66.52 -26.66 -2.46
N GLU A 10 -66.49 -25.64 -3.32
CA GLU A 10 -65.37 -25.36 -4.15
C GLU A 10 -65.17 -23.85 -4.13
N ARG A 11 -64.03 -23.40 -3.65
CA ARG A 11 -63.37 -22.12 -4.01
C ARG A 11 -62.55 -21.46 -2.91
N TRP A 12 -62.01 -22.21 -1.96
CA TRP A 12 -61.20 -21.56 -0.89
C TRP A 12 -59.74 -22.08 -0.80
N CYS A 13 -59.17 -22.65 -1.83
CA CYS A 13 -57.79 -23.15 -1.81
C CYS A 13 -56.92 -22.56 -2.93
N ARG A 14 -56.94 -21.26 -3.15
CA ARG A 14 -56.08 -20.66 -4.21
C ARG A 14 -55.40 -19.34 -3.85
N TRP A 15 -55.15 -19.03 -2.59
CA TRP A 15 -54.51 -17.76 -2.21
C TRP A 15 -53.36 -17.87 -1.21
N LEU A 16 -52.64 -18.98 -1.14
CA LEU A 16 -51.50 -19.15 -0.21
C LEU A 16 -50.20 -19.59 -0.88
N LEU A 17 -49.95 -19.24 -2.15
CA LEU A 17 -48.65 -19.52 -2.82
C LEU A 17 -48.13 -18.27 -3.52
N GLY A 18 -47.61 -17.35 -2.77
CA GLY A 18 -46.76 -16.24 -3.18
C GLY A 18 -46.68 -15.20 -2.06
N PRO A 19 -45.57 -14.84 -1.57
CA PRO A 19 -44.28 -14.55 -2.18
C PRO A 19 -43.10 -15.11 -1.34
N LEU A 20 -42.46 -16.14 -1.78
CA LEU A 20 -41.22 -16.58 -1.13
C LEU A 20 -40.12 -16.78 -2.18
N ALA A 21 -39.83 -15.78 -2.95
CA ALA A 21 -38.73 -15.82 -3.93
C ALA A 21 -38.03 -14.46 -4.04
N LEU A 22 -37.95 -13.69 -2.94
CA LEU A 22 -37.10 -12.49 -2.88
C LEU A 22 -36.02 -12.70 -1.83
N ALA A 23 -35.37 -13.86 -1.87
CA ALA A 23 -34.24 -14.18 -1.00
C ALA A 23 -32.91 -13.99 -1.74
N LEU A 24 -32.24 -12.87 -1.44
CA LEU A 24 -30.81 -12.85 -1.18
C LEU A 24 -29.87 -13.09 -2.38
N PHE A 25 -29.84 -12.17 -3.31
CA PHE A 25 -28.56 -11.80 -3.89
C PHE A 25 -27.86 -10.82 -2.93
N ALA A 26 -27.48 -11.29 -1.76
CA ALA A 26 -26.40 -10.69 -1.01
C ALA A 26 -25.12 -10.95 -1.83
N SER A 27 -24.85 -10.11 -2.82
CA SER A 27 -23.57 -10.04 -3.46
C SER A 27 -22.58 -9.77 -2.35
N SER A 28 -21.78 -10.77 -1.98
CA SER A 28 -20.62 -10.59 -1.12
C SER A 28 -19.73 -9.61 -1.89
N ALA A 29 -19.88 -8.32 -1.61
CA ALA A 29 -18.92 -7.34 -2.03
C ALA A 29 -17.61 -7.76 -1.36
N TRP A 30 -16.74 -8.41 -2.11
CA TRP A 30 -15.39 -8.69 -1.67
C TRP A 30 -14.75 -7.33 -1.43
N ALA A 31 -14.69 -6.95 -0.18
CA ALA A 31 -14.03 -5.72 0.20
C ALA A 31 -12.56 -5.89 -0.11
N PHE A 32 -12.01 -5.00 -0.93
CA PHE A 32 -10.58 -4.94 -1.18
C PHE A 32 -9.87 -4.73 0.16
N ASP A 33 -9.13 -5.75 0.60
CA ASP A 33 -8.50 -5.79 1.91
C ASP A 33 -6.97 -5.85 1.83
N LEU A 34 -6.31 -5.75 2.98
CA LEU A 34 -4.86 -5.76 3.05
C LEU A 34 -4.24 -7.06 2.50
N PRO A 35 -4.74 -8.27 2.79
CA PRO A 35 -4.27 -9.50 2.17
C PRO A 35 -4.35 -9.50 0.65
N GLU A 36 -5.43 -8.99 0.08
CA GLU A 36 -5.59 -8.90 -1.37
C GLU A 36 -4.58 -7.91 -1.98
N LEU A 37 -4.41 -6.72 -1.40
CA LEU A 37 -3.38 -5.78 -1.83
C LEU A 37 -1.98 -6.42 -1.77
N MET A 38 -1.64 -7.08 -0.66
CA MET A 38 -0.34 -7.73 -0.50
C MET A 38 -0.12 -8.82 -1.54
N SER A 39 -1.16 -9.58 -1.90
CA SER A 39 -1.09 -10.58 -2.96
C SER A 39 -0.82 -9.96 -4.34
N LEU A 40 -1.38 -8.77 -4.62
CA LEU A 40 -1.12 -8.04 -5.86
C LEU A 40 0.32 -7.51 -5.93
N LEU A 41 0.80 -6.90 -4.85
CA LEU A 41 2.16 -6.37 -4.74
C LEU A 41 3.21 -7.49 -4.85
N ALA A 42 2.98 -8.62 -4.20
CA ALA A 42 3.89 -9.79 -4.22
C ALA A 42 4.15 -10.39 -5.62
N LYS A 43 3.30 -10.08 -6.60
CA LYS A 43 3.50 -10.51 -8.00
C LYS A 43 4.65 -9.79 -8.68
N GLN A 44 4.98 -8.60 -8.20
CA GLN A 44 6.10 -7.79 -8.71
C GLN A 44 7.41 -8.29 -8.12
N LYS A 45 8.22 -9.00 -8.90
CA LYS A 45 9.53 -9.50 -8.44
C LYS A 45 10.65 -8.52 -8.71
N ASN A 46 10.51 -7.70 -9.74
CA ASN A 46 11.44 -6.66 -10.11
C ASN A 46 10.63 -5.44 -10.58
N GLY A 47 11.16 -4.27 -10.35
CA GLY A 47 10.53 -3.03 -10.80
C GLY A 47 11.53 -1.90 -10.94
N GLU A 48 11.32 -1.08 -11.95
CA GLU A 48 12.01 0.20 -12.13
C GLU A 48 10.96 1.30 -12.25
N ALA A 49 11.25 2.44 -11.65
CA ALA A 49 10.38 3.60 -11.70
C ALA A 49 11.20 4.89 -11.70
N ARG A 50 10.64 5.95 -12.26
CA ARG A 50 11.12 7.31 -12.03
C ARG A 50 10.39 7.88 -10.83
N PHE A 51 11.06 8.77 -10.11
CA PHE A 51 10.41 9.51 -9.04
C PHE A 51 10.67 11.01 -9.16
N THR A 52 9.71 11.78 -8.70
CA THR A 52 9.87 13.17 -8.29
C THR A 52 9.43 13.29 -6.84
N GLU A 53 10.18 14.03 -6.04
CA GLU A 53 9.91 14.21 -4.61
C GLU A 53 9.97 15.69 -4.26
N GLN A 54 9.02 16.11 -3.45
CA GLN A 54 9.00 17.42 -2.81
C GLN A 54 9.10 17.23 -1.30
N ARG A 55 10.14 17.81 -0.71
CA ARG A 55 10.32 17.78 0.74
C ARG A 55 10.09 19.16 1.32
N PHE A 56 9.09 19.25 2.16
CA PHE A 56 8.74 20.44 2.93
C PHE A 56 9.46 20.36 4.27
N VAL A 57 10.37 21.29 4.52
CA VAL A 57 11.16 21.35 5.76
C VAL A 57 10.70 22.55 6.54
N ARG A 58 10.41 22.35 7.82
CA ARG A 58 9.96 23.43 8.71
C ARG A 58 10.98 24.55 8.75
N GLY A 59 10.53 25.77 8.52
CA GLY A 59 11.38 26.98 8.52
C GLY A 59 12.08 27.28 7.20
N LEU A 60 11.87 26.46 6.15
CA LEU A 60 12.29 26.81 4.79
C LEU A 60 11.11 27.35 3.98
N GLU A 61 11.36 28.35 3.14
CA GLU A 61 10.41 28.83 2.16
C GLU A 61 10.42 27.92 0.93
N GLY A 62 9.29 27.23 0.68
CA GLY A 62 9.11 26.32 -0.44
C GLY A 62 9.73 24.92 -0.24
N PRO A 63 9.39 23.98 -1.13
CA PRO A 63 9.87 22.62 -1.05
C PRO A 63 11.30 22.48 -1.60
N LEU A 64 11.99 21.45 -1.12
CA LEU A 64 13.21 20.94 -1.71
C LEU A 64 12.85 19.85 -2.72
N ASP A 65 13.11 20.10 -3.98
CA ASP A 65 12.81 19.16 -5.06
C ASP A 65 13.94 18.15 -5.26
N ALA A 66 13.56 16.90 -5.48
CA ALA A 66 14.48 15.83 -5.89
C ALA A 66 13.86 14.97 -6.99
N SER A 67 14.70 14.38 -7.82
CA SER A 67 14.25 13.43 -8.84
C SER A 67 15.30 12.38 -9.15
N GLY A 68 14.86 11.25 -9.71
CA GLY A 68 15.73 10.15 -10.05
C GLY A 68 14.99 8.88 -10.41
N THR A 69 15.61 7.75 -10.08
CA THR A 69 15.07 6.41 -10.32
C THR A 69 15.04 5.58 -9.06
N LEU A 70 14.06 4.71 -8.98
CA LEU A 70 13.91 3.67 -7.98
C LEU A 70 14.01 2.33 -8.69
N SER A 71 14.65 1.36 -8.05
CA SER A 71 14.57 -0.03 -8.49
C SER A 71 14.37 -0.95 -7.31
N PHE A 72 13.64 -2.01 -7.56
CA PHE A 72 13.38 -3.09 -6.62
C PHE A 72 13.72 -4.42 -7.27
N GLN A 73 14.37 -5.28 -6.53
CA GLN A 73 14.62 -6.67 -6.88
C GLN A 73 14.37 -7.53 -5.64
N ALA A 74 13.34 -8.37 -5.76
CA ALA A 74 12.98 -9.27 -4.66
C ALA A 74 14.14 -10.22 -4.32
N PRO A 75 14.30 -10.63 -3.05
CA PRO A 75 13.39 -10.29 -1.96
C PRO A 75 13.70 -8.95 -1.26
N ASP A 76 14.89 -8.39 -1.36
CA ASP A 76 15.36 -7.40 -0.38
C ASP A 76 16.27 -6.30 -0.92
N LYS A 77 16.47 -6.24 -2.26
CA LYS A 77 17.31 -5.20 -2.86
C LYS A 77 16.47 -4.01 -3.32
N LEU A 78 16.77 -2.86 -2.73
CA LEU A 78 16.15 -1.58 -3.05
C LEU A 78 17.25 -0.60 -3.45
N THR A 79 17.09 0.10 -4.57
CA THR A 79 18.01 1.15 -4.97
C THR A 79 17.25 2.43 -5.26
N ARG A 80 17.69 3.53 -4.66
CA ARG A 80 17.29 4.89 -4.99
C ARG A 80 18.48 5.62 -5.58
N ARG A 81 18.35 6.06 -6.82
CA ARG A 81 19.35 6.88 -7.50
C ARG A 81 18.78 8.27 -7.72
N THR A 82 19.21 9.23 -6.93
CA THR A 82 18.89 10.64 -7.09
C THR A 82 19.79 11.25 -8.15
N VAL A 83 19.22 12.00 -9.07
CA VAL A 83 19.92 12.70 -10.15
C VAL A 83 19.97 14.20 -9.86
N SER A 84 18.85 14.75 -9.38
CA SER A 84 18.72 16.15 -9.01
C SER A 84 18.25 16.25 -7.55
N PRO A 85 18.71 17.24 -6.77
CA PRO A 85 19.64 18.33 -7.10
C PRO A 85 21.11 17.88 -7.13
N ARG A 86 21.43 16.75 -6.51
CA ARG A 86 22.80 16.19 -6.46
C ARG A 86 22.75 14.69 -6.71
N ALA A 87 23.71 14.20 -7.51
CA ALA A 87 23.82 12.78 -7.76
C ALA A 87 24.20 12.02 -6.50
N GLU A 88 23.33 11.08 -6.12
CA GLU A 88 23.49 10.20 -4.97
C GLU A 88 22.83 8.86 -5.26
N THR A 89 23.47 7.78 -4.87
CA THR A 89 22.88 6.44 -4.94
C THR A 89 22.83 5.84 -3.55
N MET A 90 21.67 5.39 -3.16
CA MET A 90 21.42 4.61 -1.95
C MET A 90 20.97 3.22 -2.38
N THR A 91 21.68 2.21 -1.94
CA THR A 91 21.30 0.80 -2.18
C THR A 91 21.19 0.08 -0.86
N VAL A 92 20.07 -0.56 -0.64
CA VAL A 92 19.87 -1.51 0.44
C VAL A 92 19.85 -2.90 -0.17
N ASP A 93 20.69 -3.80 0.35
CA ASP A 93 20.81 -5.19 -0.08
C ASP A 93 20.98 -6.07 1.17
N GLY A 94 19.96 -6.87 1.50
CA GLY A 94 19.88 -7.51 2.81
C GLY A 94 20.00 -6.49 3.95
N ASN A 95 20.89 -6.70 4.88
CA ASN A 95 21.16 -5.79 5.99
C ASN A 95 22.16 -4.67 5.70
N MET A 96 22.63 -4.57 4.46
CA MET A 96 23.66 -3.62 4.07
C MET A 96 23.04 -2.40 3.38
N LEU A 97 23.39 -1.21 3.87
CA LEU A 97 23.10 0.07 3.26
C LEU A 97 24.38 0.64 2.65
N THR A 98 24.40 0.85 1.35
CA THR A 98 25.49 1.50 0.63
C THR A 98 25.04 2.88 0.15
N LEU A 99 25.78 3.90 0.53
CA LEU A 99 25.58 5.30 0.13
C LEU A 99 26.77 5.74 -0.73
N SER A 100 26.50 6.17 -1.95
CA SER A 100 27.50 6.70 -2.89
C SER A 100 27.17 8.12 -3.29
N ARG A 101 28.04 9.08 -2.98
CA ARG A 101 27.87 10.50 -3.26
C ARG A 101 29.21 11.17 -3.54
N GLY A 102 29.31 11.91 -4.65
CA GLY A 102 30.52 12.69 -4.98
C GLY A 102 31.77 11.82 -5.05
N GLY A 103 31.71 10.59 -5.59
CA GLY A 103 32.84 9.65 -5.71
C GLY A 103 33.23 8.96 -4.40
N ARG A 104 32.54 9.25 -3.29
CA ARG A 104 32.73 8.58 -1.99
C ARG A 104 31.63 7.57 -1.75
N THR A 105 32.02 6.38 -1.29
CA THR A 105 31.09 5.31 -0.92
C THR A 105 31.26 4.98 0.57
N ARG A 106 30.12 4.84 1.26
CA ARG A 106 30.05 4.37 2.65
C ARG A 106 29.09 3.19 2.71
N THR A 107 29.48 2.18 3.47
CA THR A 107 28.62 1.03 3.75
C THR A 107 28.36 0.95 5.26
N LEU A 108 27.08 0.76 5.61
CA LEU A 108 26.58 0.70 6.97
C LEU A 108 25.68 -0.52 7.10
N THR A 109 25.44 -0.99 8.32
CA THR A 109 24.44 -2.02 8.59
C THR A 109 23.15 -1.36 9.05
N LEU A 110 21.99 -1.85 8.57
CA LEU A 110 20.70 -1.33 8.97
C LEU A 110 20.43 -1.52 10.47
N ASP A 111 20.98 -2.58 11.07
CA ASP A 111 20.85 -2.81 12.52
C ASP A 111 21.45 -1.68 13.37
N SER A 112 22.43 -0.94 12.81
CA SER A 112 22.98 0.23 13.49
C SER A 112 22.11 1.48 13.38
N MET A 113 21.03 1.43 12.60
CA MET A 113 20.12 2.54 12.29
C MET A 113 18.66 2.07 12.39
N PRO A 114 18.15 1.82 13.62
CA PRO A 114 16.84 1.20 13.82
C PRO A 114 15.67 1.95 13.15
N GLU A 115 15.76 3.30 13.10
CA GLU A 115 14.77 4.14 12.45
C GLU A 115 14.74 3.92 10.93
N LEU A 116 15.88 3.71 10.32
CA LEU A 116 15.97 3.40 8.89
C LEU A 116 15.58 1.96 8.61
N LEU A 117 15.96 1.03 9.49
CA LEU A 117 15.58 -0.38 9.40
C LEU A 117 14.06 -0.52 9.33
N GLY A 118 13.32 0.11 10.26
CA GLY A 118 11.85 0.04 10.26
C GLY A 118 11.22 0.55 8.97
N MET A 119 11.75 1.64 8.40
CA MET A 119 11.29 2.18 7.13
C MET A 119 11.60 1.25 5.95
N VAL A 120 12.80 0.69 5.89
CA VAL A 120 13.20 -0.27 4.86
C VAL A 120 12.34 -1.53 4.94
N GLU A 121 12.08 -2.03 6.15
CA GLU A 121 11.23 -3.19 6.37
C GLU A 121 9.77 -2.92 5.96
N ALA A 122 9.25 -1.72 6.19
CA ALA A 122 7.94 -1.34 5.66
C ALA A 122 7.87 -1.43 4.14
N MET A 123 8.88 -0.87 3.46
CA MET A 123 8.93 -0.90 1.99
C MET A 123 9.09 -2.33 1.46
N ARG A 124 10.01 -3.11 2.01
CA ARG A 124 10.23 -4.52 1.63
C ARG A 124 8.98 -5.36 1.84
N SER A 125 8.41 -5.25 3.03
CA SER A 125 7.21 -6.02 3.39
C SER A 125 6.05 -5.69 2.46
N THR A 126 5.86 -4.42 2.13
CA THR A 126 4.85 -3.96 1.18
C THR A 126 5.12 -4.54 -0.22
N LEU A 127 6.34 -4.37 -0.75
CA LEU A 127 6.68 -4.84 -2.09
C LEU A 127 6.71 -6.37 -2.22
N ASN A 128 7.02 -7.08 -1.14
CA ASN A 128 6.98 -8.55 -1.10
C ASN A 128 5.61 -9.13 -0.72
N GLY A 129 4.64 -8.27 -0.39
CA GLY A 129 3.32 -8.72 0.05
C GLY A 129 3.31 -9.39 1.42
N ASN A 130 4.25 -9.07 2.31
CA ASN A 130 4.37 -9.66 3.63
C ASN A 130 3.67 -8.80 4.70
N ALA A 131 2.35 -8.96 4.81
CA ALA A 131 1.55 -8.23 5.79
C ALA A 131 2.00 -8.50 7.24
N GLN A 132 2.44 -9.71 7.56
CA GLN A 132 2.84 -10.07 8.92
C GLN A 132 4.08 -9.29 9.37
N THR A 133 5.09 -9.17 8.52
CA THR A 133 6.28 -8.36 8.82
C THR A 133 5.91 -6.88 8.91
N LEU A 134 5.07 -6.38 7.99
CA LEU A 134 4.59 -4.99 8.02
C LEU A 134 3.92 -4.65 9.36
N GLN A 135 3.06 -5.52 9.85
CA GLN A 135 2.31 -5.35 11.11
C GLN A 135 3.16 -5.41 12.37
N ARG A 136 4.42 -5.84 12.29
CA ARG A 136 5.36 -5.77 13.43
C ARG A 136 5.86 -4.35 13.70
N TYR A 137 5.92 -3.52 12.65
CA TYR A 137 6.44 -2.16 12.73
C TYR A 137 5.35 -1.10 12.62
N PHE A 138 4.19 -1.45 12.00
CA PHE A 138 3.15 -0.49 11.67
C PHE A 138 1.75 -1.02 11.96
N ARG A 139 0.89 -0.13 12.43
CA ARG A 139 -0.54 -0.27 12.29
C ARG A 139 -0.91 0.19 10.88
N SER A 140 -1.63 -0.66 10.15
CA SER A 140 -1.99 -0.42 8.76
C SER A 140 -3.50 -0.19 8.60
N THR A 141 -3.87 0.78 7.77
CA THR A 141 -5.26 1.04 7.36
C THR A 141 -5.30 1.14 5.84
N LEU A 142 -6.05 0.25 5.20
CA LEU A 142 -6.27 0.26 3.75
C LEU A 142 -7.61 0.90 3.43
N THR A 143 -7.63 1.77 2.43
CA THR A 143 -8.84 2.42 1.90
C THR A 143 -8.84 2.37 0.37
N GLY A 144 -10.04 2.43 -0.22
CA GLY A 144 -10.22 2.43 -1.67
C GLY A 144 -10.51 1.05 -2.26
N THR A 145 -10.16 0.88 -3.52
CA THR A 145 -10.36 -0.35 -4.31
C THR A 145 -9.05 -0.72 -5.00
N SER A 146 -8.99 -1.88 -5.66
CA SER A 146 -7.78 -2.29 -6.41
C SER A 146 -7.35 -1.28 -7.48
N ASP A 147 -8.28 -0.53 -8.06
CA ASP A 147 -7.97 0.50 -9.06
C ASP A 147 -7.41 1.80 -8.49
N LYS A 148 -7.71 2.08 -7.22
CA LYS A 148 -7.22 3.27 -6.51
C LYS A 148 -7.24 3.00 -5.02
N TRP A 149 -6.10 2.61 -4.49
CA TRP A 149 -5.94 2.31 -3.06
C TRP A 149 -5.00 3.30 -2.37
N ALA A 150 -5.19 3.44 -1.07
CA ALA A 150 -4.27 4.10 -0.18
C ALA A 150 -4.06 3.24 1.07
N LEU A 151 -2.79 2.96 1.38
CA LEU A 151 -2.35 2.25 2.56
C LEU A 151 -1.65 3.23 3.50
N GLU A 152 -2.27 3.49 4.63
CA GLU A 152 -1.69 4.30 5.70
C GLU A 152 -1.01 3.39 6.72
N LEU A 153 0.20 3.76 7.09
CA LEU A 153 1.07 3.06 8.01
C LEU A 153 1.46 4.00 9.15
N VAL A 154 1.02 3.70 10.36
CA VAL A 154 1.39 4.44 11.57
C VAL A 154 2.37 3.57 12.37
N PRO A 155 3.60 4.06 12.63
CA PRO A 155 4.59 3.30 13.37
C PRO A 155 4.08 2.87 14.75
N ILE A 156 4.39 1.61 15.14
CA ILE A 156 4.16 1.09 16.50
C ILE A 156 5.49 0.78 17.22
N ASP A 157 6.60 0.75 16.48
CA ASP A 157 7.94 0.70 17.05
C ASP A 157 8.32 2.08 17.60
N ASP A 158 8.74 2.16 18.87
CA ASP A 158 9.01 3.42 19.58
C ASP A 158 10.10 4.26 18.90
N LYS A 159 11.15 3.61 18.36
CA LYS A 159 12.27 4.32 17.74
C LYS A 159 11.85 4.95 16.41
N LEU A 160 11.07 4.22 15.63
CA LEU A 160 10.53 4.73 14.38
C LEU A 160 9.46 5.81 14.64
N ALA A 161 8.57 5.60 15.62
CA ALA A 161 7.54 6.54 16.03
C ALA A 161 8.09 7.87 16.59
N ALA A 162 9.30 7.84 17.13
CA ALA A 162 9.99 9.06 17.56
C ALA A 162 10.40 9.98 16.40
N GLN A 163 10.45 9.47 15.17
CA GLN A 163 10.90 10.20 13.99
C GLN A 163 9.81 10.36 12.92
N VAL A 164 9.05 9.31 12.68
CA VAL A 164 8.02 9.24 11.63
C VAL A 164 6.65 9.21 12.28
N ARG A 165 5.79 10.12 11.87
CA ARG A 165 4.38 10.18 12.29
C ARG A 165 3.52 9.20 11.52
N SER A 166 3.64 9.24 10.20
CA SER A 166 2.91 8.36 9.29
C SER A 166 3.63 8.20 7.97
N LEU A 167 3.35 7.08 7.31
CA LEU A 167 3.74 6.78 5.95
C LEU A 167 2.48 6.41 5.19
N ARG A 168 2.19 7.06 4.07
CA ARG A 168 1.05 6.78 3.21
C ARG A 168 1.52 6.38 1.82
N LEU A 169 1.12 5.19 1.41
CA LEU A 169 1.35 4.68 0.07
C LEU A 169 0.05 4.78 -0.71
N ASN A 170 0.11 5.12 -1.98
CA ASN A 170 -1.03 5.05 -2.87
C ASN A 170 -0.65 4.34 -4.16
N GLY A 171 -1.65 3.75 -4.82
CA GLY A 171 -1.36 2.99 -6.02
C GLY A 171 -2.59 2.46 -6.73
N LYS A 172 -2.32 1.59 -7.69
CA LYS A 172 -3.30 0.89 -8.50
C LYS A 172 -2.85 -0.55 -8.72
N ALA A 173 -3.73 -1.51 -8.51
CA ALA A 173 -3.42 -2.93 -8.57
C ALA A 173 -2.15 -3.25 -7.75
N GLY A 174 -1.13 -3.87 -8.34
CA GLY A 174 0.16 -4.15 -7.71
C GLY A 174 1.23 -3.07 -7.91
N GLU A 175 0.87 -1.86 -8.32
CA GLU A 175 1.81 -0.76 -8.57
C GLU A 175 1.68 0.32 -7.50
N VAL A 176 2.81 0.70 -6.87
CA VAL A 176 2.90 1.87 -6.00
C VAL A 176 3.16 3.10 -6.86
N LEU A 177 2.29 4.11 -6.76
CA LEU A 177 2.35 5.33 -7.56
C LEU A 177 2.71 6.58 -6.76
N GLY A 178 2.70 6.49 -5.44
CA GLY A 178 3.11 7.59 -4.58
C GLY A 178 3.40 7.16 -3.17
N VAL A 179 4.26 7.94 -2.53
CA VAL A 179 4.65 7.78 -1.12
C VAL A 179 4.63 9.15 -0.49
N GLU A 180 3.91 9.28 0.60
CA GLU A 180 3.88 10.48 1.44
C GLU A 180 4.34 10.12 2.84
N MET A 181 5.23 10.92 3.41
CA MET A 181 5.79 10.70 4.73
C MET A 181 5.68 11.97 5.56
N GLU A 182 5.16 11.83 6.75
CA GLU A 182 5.12 12.88 7.75
C GLU A 182 6.10 12.56 8.89
N PHE A 183 6.91 13.54 9.25
CA PHE A 183 7.88 13.43 10.33
C PHE A 183 7.36 14.11 11.61
N ILE A 184 7.84 13.66 12.76
CA ILE A 184 7.43 14.24 14.07
C ILE A 184 7.78 15.72 14.17
N GLY A 185 8.89 16.16 13.57
CA GLY A 185 9.32 17.56 13.54
C GLY A 185 8.43 18.51 12.72
N GLY A 186 7.45 17.96 11.97
CA GLY A 186 6.58 18.71 11.07
C GLY A 186 7.10 18.83 9.64
N ASP A 187 8.21 18.18 9.33
CA ASP A 187 8.67 17.97 7.97
C ASP A 187 7.72 16.99 7.26
N ARG A 188 7.60 17.12 5.94
CA ARG A 188 6.81 16.24 5.10
C ARG A 188 7.52 15.98 3.77
N SER A 189 7.45 14.75 3.28
CA SER A 189 7.92 14.38 1.95
C SER A 189 6.77 13.80 1.13
N VAL A 190 6.65 14.24 -0.12
CA VAL A 190 5.68 13.73 -1.10
C VAL A 190 6.43 13.27 -2.33
N MET A 191 6.35 11.99 -2.63
CA MET A 191 6.98 11.38 -3.79
C MET A 191 5.93 10.85 -4.74
N VAL A 192 6.04 11.23 -6.02
CA VAL A 192 5.31 10.65 -7.13
C VAL A 192 6.19 9.64 -7.82
N ILE A 193 5.65 8.46 -8.08
CA ILE A 193 6.35 7.32 -8.69
C ILE A 193 5.68 6.99 -10.01
N THR A 194 6.48 6.95 -11.07
CA THR A 194 6.05 6.57 -12.40
C THR A 194 6.77 5.29 -12.82
N PRO A 195 6.10 4.12 -12.81
CA PRO A 195 6.69 2.86 -13.24
C PRO A 195 7.25 2.94 -14.66
N VAL A 196 8.45 2.41 -14.87
CA VAL A 196 9.02 2.24 -16.20
C VAL A 196 8.58 0.87 -16.70
N ARG A 197 7.63 0.87 -17.63
CA ARG A 197 7.21 -0.37 -18.29
C ARG A 197 8.31 -0.74 -19.27
N GLY A 198 8.97 -1.88 -19.04
CA GLY A 198 9.89 -2.43 -20.02
C GLY A 198 9.14 -2.68 -21.32
N ALA A 199 9.73 -2.28 -22.45
CA ALA A 199 9.27 -2.78 -23.73
C ALA A 199 9.48 -4.31 -23.71
N SER A 200 8.36 -5.03 -23.75
CA SER A 200 8.33 -6.50 -23.88
C SER A 200 8.83 -6.89 -25.25
#